data_6d8b7aebba2ece1b0a68d3c1322b1fdc
#
_entry.id   6d8b7aebba2ece1b0a68d3c1322b1fdc
#
_cell.length_a   1.000
_cell.length_b   1.000
_cell.length_c   1.000
_cell.angle_alpha   90.00
_cell.angle_beta   90.00
_cell.angle_gamma   90.00
#
_symmetry.space_group_name_H-M   'P 1'
#
loop_
_entity.id
_entity.type
_entity.pdbx_description
1 polymer ?
#
loop_
_entity_poly.entity_id
_entity_poly.type
_entity_poly.pdbx_seq_one_letter_code
_entity_poly.pdbx_strand_id
1 'polypeptide(L)' 'MALDGGQDGLYFYEKIIKQANSYLNQNSYLCLEIGENQKNEIIKKIQYNGKYTNIQTYKDLGGNDRVITCK' A
#
# COMPACT_ATOMS: atom_id res chain seq x y z
N MET A 1 -10.92 17.25 -8.76
CA MET A 1 -10.62 16.73 -8.79
C MET A 1 -10.30 15.85 -8.51
N ALA A 2 -10.75 15.54 -8.56
CA ALA A 2 -10.48 14.72 -8.11
C ALA A 2 -9.51 14.16 -8.41
N LEU A 3 -9.14 14.11 -8.39
CA LEU A 3 -8.36 13.63 -8.58
C LEU A 3 -8.20 12.63 -8.30
N ASP A 4 -8.61 12.56 -8.31
CA ASP A 4 -8.44 11.96 -7.91
C ASP A 4 -7.88 10.72 -7.70
N GLY A 5 -7.64 10.07 -7.14
CA GLY A 5 -7.23 8.73 -6.83
C GLY A 5 -8.23 7.65 -7.16
N GLY A 6 -9.12 7.93 -8.07
CA GLY A 6 -10.20 7.03 -8.34
C GLY A 6 -11.14 6.93 -7.15
N GLN A 7 -12.02 5.95 -7.16
CA GLN A 7 -12.89 5.71 -6.01
C GLN A 7 -12.02 5.23 -4.85
N ASP A 8 -12.28 5.69 -3.68
CA ASP A 8 -11.61 5.24 -2.45
C ASP A 8 -10.10 5.48 -2.43
N GLY A 9 -9.58 6.24 -3.39
CA GLY A 9 -8.16 6.51 -3.41
C GLY A 9 -7.29 5.35 -3.85
N LEU A 10 -7.86 4.24 -4.29
CA LEU A 10 -7.10 3.05 -4.64
C LEU A 10 -6.21 3.24 -5.85
N TYR A 11 -6.62 4.08 -6.77
CA TYR A 11 -5.81 4.36 -7.95
C TYR A 11 -4.48 5.01 -7.54
N PHE A 12 -4.53 5.86 -6.54
CA PHE A 12 -3.35 6.53 -6.03
C PHE A 12 -2.36 5.52 -5.44
N TYR A 13 -2.87 4.57 -4.65
CA TYR A 13 -2.02 3.51 -4.09
C TYR A 13 -1.44 2.63 -5.19
N GLU A 14 -2.25 2.31 -6.18
CA GLU A 14 -1.79 1.49 -7.29
C GLU A 14 -0.61 2.15 -8.00
N LYS A 15 -0.71 3.46 -8.20
CA LYS A 15 0.34 4.21 -8.86
C LYS A 15 1.62 4.23 -8.02
N ILE A 16 1.48 4.44 -6.71
CA ILE A 16 2.61 4.45 -5.80
C ILE A 16 3.29 3.08 -5.78
N ILE A 17 2.52 2.03 -5.66
CA ILE A 17 3.05 0.66 -5.63
C ILE A 17 3.85 0.38 -6.90
N LYS A 18 3.32 0.78 -8.02
CA LYS A 18 3.98 0.55 -9.30
C LYS A 18 5.27 1.33 -9.42
N GLN A 19 5.28 2.57 -8.96
CA GLN A 19 6.44 3.45 -9.11
C GLN A 19 7.52 3.19 -8.07
N ALA A 20 7.11 2.91 -6.85
CA ALA A 20 8.07 2.80 -5.74
C ALA A 20 9.08 1.69 -5.96
N ASN A 21 8.69 0.65 -6.68
CA ASN A 21 9.57 -0.46 -6.95
C ASN A 21 10.87 -0.01 -7.61
N SER A 22 10.82 1.08 -8.38
CA SER A 22 12.00 1.62 -9.06
C SER A 22 12.95 2.33 -8.12
N TYR A 23 12.49 2.71 -6.95
CA TYR A 23 13.28 3.49 -6.02
C TYR A 23 13.75 2.72 -4.80
N LEU A 24 13.15 1.55 -4.54
CA LEU A 24 13.52 0.76 -3.38
C LEU A 24 14.79 -0.04 -3.67
N ASN A 25 15.70 -0.04 -2.72
CA ASN A 25 16.84 -0.95 -2.80
C ASN A 25 16.57 -2.16 -1.90
N GLN A 26 17.54 -3.04 -1.79
CA GLN A 26 17.36 -4.31 -1.09
C GLN A 26 16.95 -4.19 0.36
N ASN A 27 17.32 -3.11 1.00
CA ASN A 27 17.10 -2.96 2.44
C ASN A 27 16.02 -1.94 2.76
N SER A 28 15.28 -1.51 1.76
CA SER A 28 14.24 -0.51 1.95
C SER A 28 12.87 -1.14 2.03
N TYR A 29 11.96 -0.44 2.68
CA TYR A 29 10.57 -0.84 2.78
C TYR A 29 9.69 0.24 2.19
N LEU A 30 8.62 -0.18 1.56
CA LEU A 30 7.53 0.73 1.22
C LEU A 30 6.57 0.73 2.39
N CYS A 31 6.23 1.91 2.88
CA CYS A 31 5.33 2.06 4.02
C CYS A 31 4.16 2.90 3.58
N LEU A 32 2.96 2.35 3.66
CA LEU A 32 1.74 3.02 3.22
C LEU A 32 0.78 3.19 4.38
N GLU A 33 0.32 4.41 4.58
CA GLU A 33 -0.80 4.65 5.48
C GLU A 33 -2.08 4.38 4.72
N ILE A 34 -3.00 3.66 5.33
CA ILE A 34 -4.21 3.24 4.67
C ILE A 34 -5.43 3.71 5.44
N GLY A 35 -6.53 3.85 4.72
CA GLY A 35 -7.80 4.17 5.34
C GLY A 35 -8.51 2.92 5.81
N GLU A 36 -9.56 3.15 6.55
CA GLU A 36 -10.41 2.08 7.04
C GLU A 36 -10.94 1.30 5.85
N ASN A 37 -10.93 -0.02 5.97
CA ASN A 37 -11.47 -0.93 4.96
C ASN A 37 -10.68 -0.97 3.65
N GLN A 38 -9.47 -0.44 3.62
CA GLN A 38 -8.65 -0.49 2.40
C GLN A 38 -7.61 -1.60 2.40
N LYS A 39 -7.38 -2.24 3.54
CA LYS A 39 -6.30 -3.19 3.69
C LYS A 39 -6.30 -4.28 2.62
N ASN A 40 -7.42 -4.96 2.46
CA ASN A 40 -7.46 -6.11 1.57
C ASN A 40 -7.22 -5.73 0.12
N GLU A 41 -7.79 -4.61 -0.30
CA GLU A 41 -7.63 -4.17 -1.68
C GLU A 41 -6.20 -3.74 -1.98
N ILE A 42 -5.59 -3.07 -1.02
CA ILE A 42 -4.21 -2.62 -1.21
C ILE A 42 -3.26 -3.80 -1.22
N ILE A 43 -3.45 -4.77 -0.33
CA ILE A 43 -2.64 -5.97 -0.31
C ILE A 43 -2.76 -6.72 -1.64
N LYS A 44 -3.96 -6.83 -2.17
CA LYS A 44 -4.16 -7.46 -3.47
C LYS A 44 -3.36 -6.76 -4.56
N LYS A 45 -3.34 -5.44 -4.54
CA LYS A 45 -2.59 -4.68 -5.53
C LYS A 45 -1.09 -4.91 -5.41
N ILE A 46 -0.59 -4.97 -4.17
CA ILE A 46 0.82 -5.26 -3.93
C ILE A 46 1.16 -6.65 -4.44
N GLN A 47 0.33 -7.63 -4.13
CA GLN A 47 0.54 -9.00 -4.57
C GLN A 47 0.47 -9.14 -6.08
N TYR A 48 -0.47 -8.44 -6.68
CA TYR A 48 -0.63 -8.47 -8.12
C TYR A 48 0.59 -7.91 -8.84
N ASN A 49 1.24 -6.92 -8.24
CA ASN A 49 2.46 -6.34 -8.79
C ASN A 49 3.56 -7.40 -8.90
N GLY A 50 3.63 -8.30 -7.93
CA GLY A 50 4.53 -9.44 -7.98
C GLY A 50 5.97 -9.16 -7.64
N LYS A 51 6.31 -7.92 -7.33
CA LYS A 51 7.70 -7.53 -7.06
C LYS A 51 7.97 -7.24 -5.60
N TYR A 52 6.98 -7.38 -4.74
CA TYR A 52 7.10 -7.08 -3.32
C TYR A 52 7.00 -8.34 -2.50
N THR A 53 7.73 -8.36 -1.38
CA THR A 53 7.71 -9.46 -0.42
C THR A 53 7.50 -8.89 0.97
N ASN A 54 7.39 -9.75 1.96
CA ASN A 54 7.29 -9.36 3.37
C ASN A 54 6.18 -8.33 3.62
N ILE A 55 5.00 -8.60 3.08
CA ILE A 55 3.86 -7.72 3.27
C ILE A 55 3.37 -7.88 4.70
N GLN A 56 3.36 -6.78 5.45
CA GLN A 56 2.90 -6.80 6.84
C GLN A 56 1.95 -5.64 7.07
N THR A 57 1.07 -5.81 8.04
CA THR A 57 0.11 -4.77 8.40
C THR A 57 0.23 -4.47 9.88
N TYR A 58 -0.08 -3.22 10.23
CA TYR A 58 -0.01 -2.75 11.59
C TYR A 58 -1.30 -2.02 11.93
N LYS A 59 -1.77 -2.22 13.14
CA LYS A 59 -3.01 -1.60 13.61
C LYS A 59 -2.70 -0.42 14.50
N ASP A 60 -3.64 0.52 14.53
CA ASP A 60 -3.54 1.61 15.48
C ASP A 60 -4.04 1.13 16.85
N LEU A 61 -4.05 2.03 17.83
CA LEU A 61 -4.46 1.69 19.18
C LEU A 61 -5.94 1.30 19.27
N GLY A 62 -6.73 1.72 18.29
CA GLY A 62 -8.14 1.35 18.25
C GLY A 62 -8.41 0.04 17.56
N GLY A 63 -7.36 -0.65 17.10
CA GLY A 63 -7.52 -1.93 16.44
C GLY A 63 -7.82 -1.85 14.95
N ASN A 64 -7.68 -0.67 14.35
CA ASN A 64 -7.92 -0.49 12.92
C ASN A 64 -6.63 -0.60 12.14
N ASP A 65 -6.68 -1.30 11.02
CA ASP A 65 -5.52 -1.40 10.14
C ASP A 65 -5.13 0.00 9.64
N ARG A 66 -3.88 0.39 9.83
CA ARG A 66 -3.43 1.73 9.51
C ARG A 66 -2.24 1.78 8.59
N VAL A 67 -1.38 0.80 8.65
CA VAL A 67 -0.12 0.83 7.91
C VAL A 67 0.12 -0.52 7.26
N ILE A 68 0.57 -0.49 6.02
CA ILE A 68 1.05 -1.68 5.33
C ILE A 68 2.50 -1.43 4.96
N THR A 69 3.36 -2.40 5.23
CA THR A 69 4.75 -2.34 4.78
C THR A 69 5.03 -3.51 3.87
N CYS A 70 5.93 -3.32 2.93
CA CYS A 70 6.41 -4.40 2.08
C CYS A 70 7.81 -4.05 1.58
N LYS A 71 8.47 -5.06 1.07
CA LYS A 71 9.87 -4.90 0.70
C LYS A 71 10.11 -5.23 -0.75
#